data_6d87f2da3cf3539d00cddfdab2010aae
#
_entry.id   6d87f2da3cf3539d00cddfdab2010aae
#
_cell.length_a   1.000
_cell.length_b   1.000
_cell.length_c   1.000
_cell.angle_alpha   90.00
_cell.angle_beta   90.00
_cell.angle_gamma   90.00
#
_symmetry.space_group_name_H-M   'P 1'
#
loop_
_entity.id
_entity.type
_entity.pdbx_description
1 polymer ?
#
loop_
_entity_poly.entity_id
_entity_poly.type
_entity_poly.pdbx_seq_one_letter_code
_entity_poly.pdbx_strand_id
1 'polypeptide(L)'
;HLSKRFVEEAIADAMLPESDPRHVDAVVTAPICKESWSLAGFKWPGHTELLAHRTRSRQQAMAFVSPRLKVVLATAHVPLMDVKNVLTIGRVHESIELGHGLCRRLGIERPRIAVCGLNPHAGENGILGDEDQRVIAPAIDVAVQQGIAATGPHAADTIFIGAASGRYDLVVAMYHDQGLIPVKLLGWDKAVNVTLGLPIVRTSPDHGTAFDIAGRNKAGPESMRSAIELALELASRDKIPIVRDDAAESS
;
A
#
# COMPACT_ATOMS: atom_id res chain seq x y z
N HIS A 1 3.29 9.49 -25.06
CA HIS A 1 4.10 8.29 -25.39
C HIS A 1 5.39 8.19 -24.53
N LEU A 2 6.14 9.28 -24.31
CA LEU A 2 7.44 9.24 -23.60
C LEU A 2 7.30 8.79 -22.14
N SER A 3 6.37 9.36 -21.36
CA SER A 3 6.21 9.01 -19.93
C SER A 3 5.94 7.52 -19.70
N LYS A 4 5.15 6.88 -20.58
CA LYS A 4 4.95 5.43 -20.53
C LYS A 4 6.24 4.68 -20.77
N ARG A 5 6.97 5.06 -21.83
CA ARG A 5 8.22 4.40 -22.19
C ARG A 5 9.22 4.43 -21.04
N PHE A 6 9.36 5.59 -20.37
CA PHE A 6 10.24 5.70 -19.20
C PHE A 6 9.81 4.78 -18.06
N VAL A 7 8.51 4.66 -17.79
CA VAL A 7 8.00 3.76 -16.75
C VAL A 7 8.25 2.30 -17.14
N GLU A 8 8.00 1.92 -18.40
CA GLU A 8 8.24 0.55 -18.88
C GLU A 8 9.73 0.18 -18.85
N GLU A 9 10.63 1.08 -19.24
CA GLU A 9 12.08 0.88 -19.14
C GLU A 9 12.53 0.73 -17.67
N ALA A 10 12.07 1.60 -16.78
CA ALA A 10 12.39 1.51 -15.36
C ALA A 10 11.91 0.18 -14.73
N ILE A 11 10.71 -0.29 -15.09
CA ILE A 11 10.22 -1.60 -14.64
C ILE A 11 11.10 -2.72 -15.19
N ALA A 12 11.46 -2.67 -16.47
CA ALA A 12 12.30 -3.68 -17.10
C ALA A 12 13.68 -3.75 -16.42
N ASP A 13 14.30 -2.61 -16.13
CA ASP A 13 15.61 -2.54 -15.48
C ASP A 13 15.53 -3.02 -14.01
N ALA A 14 14.44 -2.72 -13.29
CA ALA A 14 14.24 -3.24 -11.92
C ALA A 14 13.98 -4.76 -11.87
N MET A 15 13.53 -5.35 -12.97
CA MET A 15 13.32 -6.81 -13.08
C MET A 15 14.55 -7.58 -13.56
N LEU A 16 15.65 -6.91 -13.91
CA LEU A 16 16.91 -7.55 -14.27
C LEU A 16 17.57 -8.20 -13.05
N PRO A 17 18.40 -9.22 -13.25
CA PRO A 17 19.24 -9.75 -12.18
C PRO A 17 20.18 -8.66 -11.60
N GLU A 18 20.48 -8.71 -10.31
CA GLU A 18 21.39 -7.76 -9.65
C GLU A 18 22.79 -7.68 -10.32
N SER A 19 23.20 -8.73 -11.03
CA SER A 19 24.46 -8.78 -11.78
C SER A 19 24.42 -8.00 -13.10
N ASP A 20 23.24 -7.59 -13.59
CA ASP A 20 23.13 -6.79 -14.82
C ASP A 20 23.48 -5.33 -14.52
N PRO A 21 24.35 -4.68 -15.31
CA PRO A 21 24.76 -3.29 -15.05
C PRO A 21 23.64 -2.26 -15.19
N ARG A 22 22.48 -2.64 -15.73
CA ARG A 22 21.28 -1.79 -15.83
C ARG A 22 20.31 -2.02 -14.67
N HIS A 23 20.56 -3.02 -13.81
CA HIS A 23 19.67 -3.29 -12.68
C HIS A 23 19.51 -2.06 -11.79
N VAL A 24 18.29 -1.82 -11.34
CA VAL A 24 17.98 -0.78 -10.36
C VAL A 24 17.20 -1.39 -9.20
N ASP A 25 17.56 -1.05 -7.97
CA ASP A 25 17.01 -1.64 -6.75
C ASP A 25 15.58 -1.15 -6.44
N ALA A 26 15.19 0.00 -6.99
CA ALA A 26 13.87 0.58 -6.75
C ALA A 26 13.43 1.50 -7.89
N VAL A 27 12.12 1.68 -8.03
CA VAL A 27 11.50 2.62 -8.98
C VAL A 27 10.71 3.67 -8.20
N VAL A 28 11.07 4.95 -8.38
CA VAL A 28 10.32 6.07 -7.84
C VAL A 28 9.62 6.78 -8.99
N THR A 29 8.28 6.78 -9.00
CA THR A 29 7.52 7.36 -10.11
C THR A 29 6.99 8.74 -9.77
N ALA A 30 7.23 9.72 -10.64
CA ALA A 30 6.51 10.99 -10.62
C ALA A 30 5.04 10.81 -11.07
N PRO A 31 4.15 11.75 -10.75
CA PRO A 31 2.76 11.72 -11.20
C PRO A 31 2.63 11.68 -12.71
N ILE A 32 1.61 10.99 -13.21
CA ILE A 32 1.25 10.94 -14.63
C ILE A 32 -0.11 11.57 -14.89
N CYS A 33 -0.30 12.08 -16.09
CA CYS A 33 -1.61 12.47 -16.58
C CYS A 33 -2.31 11.23 -17.17
N LYS A 34 -3.28 10.69 -16.44
CA LYS A 34 -4.06 9.51 -16.86
C LYS A 34 -4.81 9.73 -18.17
N GLU A 35 -5.36 10.94 -18.35
CA GLU A 35 -6.03 11.34 -19.59
C GLU A 35 -5.07 11.28 -20.78
N SER A 36 -3.85 11.81 -20.64
CA SER A 36 -2.82 11.74 -21.68
C SER A 36 -2.41 10.30 -22.01
N TRP A 37 -2.41 9.40 -21.02
CA TRP A 37 -2.17 7.99 -21.26
C TRP A 37 -3.33 7.35 -22.03
N SER A 38 -4.57 7.62 -21.65
CA SER A 38 -5.77 7.16 -22.36
C SER A 38 -5.80 7.63 -23.82
N LEU A 39 -5.57 8.91 -24.05
CA LEU A 39 -5.49 9.50 -25.39
C LEU A 39 -4.35 8.91 -26.23
N ALA A 40 -3.27 8.46 -25.59
CA ALA A 40 -2.17 7.77 -26.25
C ALA A 40 -2.46 6.28 -26.51
N GLY A 41 -3.68 5.80 -26.25
CA GLY A 41 -4.11 4.42 -26.51
C GLY A 41 -3.60 3.40 -25.48
N PHE A 42 -3.26 3.83 -24.25
CA PHE A 42 -2.85 2.88 -23.21
C PHE A 42 -4.04 2.21 -22.56
N LYS A 43 -3.92 0.88 -22.39
CA LYS A 43 -4.95 0.06 -21.75
C LYS A 43 -4.98 0.21 -20.22
N TRP A 44 -3.91 0.75 -19.62
CA TRP A 44 -3.74 0.79 -18.17
C TRP A 44 -4.18 2.15 -17.62
N PRO A 45 -5.08 2.18 -16.62
CA PRO A 45 -5.58 3.42 -16.04
C PRO A 45 -4.52 4.16 -15.21
N GLY A 46 -3.42 3.50 -14.83
CA GLY A 46 -2.36 4.11 -14.05
C GLY A 46 -1.12 3.23 -13.88
N HIS A 47 -0.20 3.69 -13.02
CA HIS A 47 1.04 3.01 -12.72
C HIS A 47 0.82 1.63 -12.09
N THR A 48 -0.09 1.53 -11.13
CA THR A 48 -0.32 0.31 -10.34
C THR A 48 -0.69 -0.87 -11.23
N GLU A 49 -1.65 -0.66 -12.12
CA GLU A 49 -2.13 -1.69 -13.06
C GLU A 49 -1.06 -2.07 -14.08
N LEU A 50 -0.30 -1.09 -14.58
CA LEU A 50 0.83 -1.33 -15.47
C LEU A 50 1.93 -2.16 -14.78
N LEU A 51 2.34 -1.75 -13.58
CA LEU A 51 3.34 -2.44 -12.77
C LEU A 51 2.94 -3.89 -12.51
N ALA A 52 1.73 -4.11 -12.00
CA ALA A 52 1.21 -5.43 -11.73
C ALA A 52 1.25 -6.35 -12.94
N HIS A 53 0.80 -5.84 -14.08
CA HIS A 53 0.81 -6.61 -15.32
C HIS A 53 2.24 -6.94 -15.79
N ARG A 54 3.15 -5.96 -15.74
CA ARG A 54 4.54 -6.17 -16.20
C ARG A 54 5.34 -7.09 -15.27
N THR A 55 5.08 -7.03 -13.97
CA THR A 55 5.72 -7.90 -12.97
C THR A 55 4.99 -9.22 -12.74
N ARG A 56 3.83 -9.43 -13.39
CA ARG A 56 2.95 -10.60 -13.19
C ARG A 56 2.51 -10.80 -11.74
N SER A 57 2.40 -9.71 -10.99
CA SER A 57 1.98 -9.75 -9.60
C SER A 57 0.49 -10.06 -9.49
N ARG A 58 0.16 -11.08 -8.68
CA ARG A 58 -1.22 -11.53 -8.46
C ARG A 58 -1.89 -10.81 -7.32
N GLN A 59 -1.12 -10.42 -6.35
CA GLN A 59 -1.55 -9.75 -5.12
C GLN A 59 -0.97 -8.35 -5.09
N GLN A 60 -1.80 -7.37 -4.72
CA GLN A 60 -1.36 -5.99 -4.64
C GLN A 60 -2.19 -5.23 -3.63
N ALA A 61 -1.53 -4.39 -2.86
CA ALA A 61 -2.17 -3.40 -2.01
C ALA A 61 -1.49 -2.05 -2.14
N MET A 62 -2.26 -1.00 -1.96
CA MET A 62 -1.75 0.36 -1.87
C MET A 62 -1.50 0.67 -0.42
N ALA A 63 -0.27 1.06 -0.10
CA ALA A 63 0.13 1.51 1.22
C ALA A 63 0.54 2.98 1.22
N PHE A 64 0.34 3.64 2.34
CA PHE A 64 0.80 5.00 2.59
C PHE A 64 1.66 5.00 3.84
N VAL A 65 2.88 5.49 3.70
CA VAL A 65 3.86 5.57 4.78
C VAL A 65 4.16 7.03 5.06
N SER A 66 3.94 7.45 6.29
CA SER A 66 4.33 8.76 6.79
C SER A 66 5.05 8.60 8.13
N PRO A 67 5.73 9.63 8.65
CA PRO A 67 6.43 9.54 9.94
C PRO A 67 5.54 9.16 11.12
N ARG A 68 4.23 9.50 11.06
CA ARG A 68 3.28 9.31 12.15
C ARG A 68 2.26 8.21 11.93
N LEU A 69 2.07 7.76 10.69
CA LEU A 69 1.02 6.81 10.36
C LEU A 69 1.41 5.99 9.13
N LYS A 70 1.19 4.68 9.22
CA LYS A 70 1.28 3.76 8.08
C LYS A 70 -0.09 3.11 7.89
N VAL A 71 -0.57 3.11 6.65
CA VAL A 71 -1.88 2.58 6.29
C VAL A 71 -1.76 1.69 5.07
N VAL A 72 -2.46 0.56 5.07
CA VAL A 72 -2.69 -0.27 3.87
C VAL A 72 -4.19 -0.25 3.57
N LEU A 73 -4.52 -0.16 2.30
CA LEU A 73 -5.91 -0.16 1.83
C LEU A 73 -6.30 -1.56 1.35
N ALA A 74 -7.34 -2.15 1.96
CA ALA A 74 -7.94 -3.39 1.48
C ALA A 74 -8.66 -3.18 0.14
N THR A 75 -9.33 -2.04 -0.04
CA THR A 75 -9.84 -1.60 -1.34
C THR A 75 -9.41 -0.15 -1.60
N ALA A 76 -8.96 0.15 -2.83
CA ALA A 76 -8.50 1.48 -3.19
C ALA A 76 -9.54 2.22 -4.06
N HIS A 77 -9.43 2.19 -5.35
CA HIS A 77 -10.26 2.97 -6.28
C HIS A 77 -11.60 2.27 -6.60
N VAL A 78 -12.38 1.96 -5.58
CA VAL A 78 -13.69 1.34 -5.67
C VAL A 78 -14.75 2.35 -5.20
N PRO A 79 -15.87 2.51 -5.89
CA PRO A 79 -16.98 3.34 -5.39
C PRO A 79 -17.41 2.87 -4.00
N LEU A 80 -17.68 3.80 -3.09
CA LEU A 80 -17.96 3.49 -1.69
C LEU A 80 -19.07 2.46 -1.52
N MET A 81 -20.14 2.57 -2.32
CA MET A 81 -21.30 1.67 -2.26
C MET A 81 -20.99 0.26 -2.78
N ASP A 82 -19.91 0.09 -3.53
CA ASP A 82 -19.47 -1.20 -4.07
C ASP A 82 -18.42 -1.90 -3.18
N VAL A 83 -17.89 -1.22 -2.17
CA VAL A 83 -16.85 -1.77 -1.28
C VAL A 83 -17.28 -3.10 -0.68
N LYS A 84 -18.50 -3.19 -0.15
CA LYS A 84 -19.04 -4.43 0.45
C LYS A 84 -19.10 -5.62 -0.52
N ASN A 85 -19.19 -5.35 -1.83
CA ASN A 85 -19.30 -6.38 -2.86
C ASN A 85 -17.95 -6.96 -3.26
N VAL A 86 -16.86 -6.20 -3.04
CA VAL A 86 -15.50 -6.59 -3.41
C VAL A 86 -14.63 -6.93 -2.19
N LEU A 87 -15.09 -6.58 -0.98
CA LEU A 87 -14.40 -6.89 0.25
C LEU A 87 -14.61 -8.38 0.60
N THR A 88 -13.53 -9.13 0.63
CA THR A 88 -13.54 -10.58 0.95
C THR A 88 -12.56 -10.88 2.07
N ILE A 89 -12.74 -12.03 2.74
CA ILE A 89 -11.79 -12.51 3.75
C ILE A 89 -10.37 -12.53 3.17
N GLY A 90 -10.19 -13.10 1.96
CA GLY A 90 -8.88 -13.18 1.31
C GLY A 90 -8.26 -11.81 1.05
N ARG A 91 -9.04 -10.82 0.62
CA ARG A 91 -8.54 -9.46 0.35
C ARG A 91 -8.09 -8.73 1.63
N VAL A 92 -8.86 -8.85 2.71
CA VAL A 92 -8.48 -8.27 4.01
C VAL A 92 -7.23 -8.96 4.55
N HIS A 93 -7.20 -10.30 4.52
CA HIS A 93 -6.04 -11.09 4.94
C HIS A 93 -4.78 -10.73 4.14
N GLU A 94 -4.85 -10.70 2.81
CA GLU A 94 -3.76 -10.27 1.93
C GLU A 94 -3.22 -8.88 2.31
N SER A 95 -4.12 -7.94 2.62
CA SER A 95 -3.72 -6.59 3.05
C SER A 95 -2.99 -6.59 4.39
N ILE A 96 -3.38 -7.48 5.32
CA ILE A 96 -2.68 -7.68 6.59
C ILE A 96 -1.28 -8.26 6.34
N GLU A 97 -1.16 -9.30 5.52
CA GLU A 97 0.13 -9.94 5.19
C GLU A 97 1.09 -8.96 4.52
N LEU A 98 0.62 -8.25 3.48
CA LEU A 98 1.43 -7.27 2.77
C LEU A 98 1.84 -6.10 3.67
N GLY A 99 0.95 -5.65 4.55
CA GLY A 99 1.26 -4.64 5.56
C GLY A 99 2.27 -5.11 6.59
N HIS A 100 2.15 -6.35 7.05
CA HIS A 100 3.13 -6.99 7.92
C HIS A 100 4.50 -7.05 7.26
N GLY A 101 4.57 -7.51 6.00
CA GLY A 101 5.80 -7.54 5.21
C GLY A 101 6.44 -6.17 5.05
N LEU A 102 5.65 -5.12 4.78
CA LEU A 102 6.13 -3.74 4.72
C LEU A 102 6.78 -3.32 6.06
N CYS A 103 6.11 -3.54 7.17
CA CYS A 103 6.64 -3.18 8.49
C CYS A 103 7.93 -3.94 8.82
N ARG A 104 8.01 -5.23 8.46
CA ARG A 104 9.25 -6.03 8.61
C ARG A 104 10.39 -5.43 7.78
N ARG A 105 10.13 -5.04 6.54
CA ARG A 105 11.11 -4.35 5.67
C ARG A 105 11.51 -2.97 6.21
N LEU A 106 10.67 -2.32 6.99
CA LEU A 106 10.99 -1.09 7.72
C LEU A 106 11.73 -1.34 9.06
N GLY A 107 12.10 -2.60 9.37
CA GLY A 107 12.87 -2.98 10.54
C GLY A 107 12.05 -3.15 11.81
N ILE A 108 10.73 -3.27 11.71
CA ILE A 108 9.85 -3.56 12.85
C ILE A 108 9.72 -5.09 12.95
N GLU A 109 10.41 -5.70 13.92
CA GLU A 109 10.46 -7.16 14.05
C GLU A 109 9.11 -7.81 14.34
N ARG A 110 8.28 -7.19 15.17
CA ARG A 110 6.95 -7.66 15.56
C ARG A 110 5.91 -6.57 15.37
N PRO A 111 5.47 -6.31 14.13
CA PRO A 111 4.53 -5.25 13.83
C PRO A 111 3.18 -5.47 14.51
N ARG A 112 2.68 -4.45 15.20
CA ARG A 112 1.33 -4.43 15.77
C ARG A 112 0.40 -3.84 14.72
N ILE A 113 -0.48 -4.66 14.17
CA ILE A 113 -1.38 -4.27 13.09
C ILE A 113 -2.79 -4.08 13.64
N ALA A 114 -3.36 -2.90 13.41
CA ALA A 114 -4.76 -2.64 13.69
C ALA A 114 -5.57 -2.75 12.40
N VAL A 115 -6.69 -3.46 12.44
CA VAL A 115 -7.60 -3.61 11.30
C VAL A 115 -8.87 -2.81 11.59
N CYS A 116 -9.21 -1.87 10.71
CA CYS A 116 -10.45 -1.11 10.81
C CYS A 116 -11.66 -2.00 10.56
N GLY A 117 -12.77 -1.68 11.20
CA GLY A 117 -14.08 -2.13 10.77
C GLY A 117 -14.50 -1.40 9.49
N LEU A 118 -15.47 -1.99 8.76
CA LEU A 118 -16.13 -1.37 7.63
C LEU A 118 -17.24 -0.42 8.10
N ASN A 119 -18.05 -0.92 9.04
CA ASN A 119 -19.24 -0.23 9.53
C ASN A 119 -18.94 0.67 10.74
N PRO A 120 -19.80 1.64 11.07
CA PRO A 120 -19.69 2.40 12.30
C PRO A 120 -19.56 1.47 13.52
N HIS A 121 -18.71 1.83 14.48
CA HIS A 121 -18.45 1.04 15.69
C HIS A 121 -18.07 -0.43 15.41
N ALA A 122 -17.45 -0.71 14.25
CA ALA A 122 -17.13 -2.06 13.80
C ALA A 122 -18.36 -3.00 13.80
N GLY A 123 -19.51 -2.48 13.33
CA GLY A 123 -20.76 -3.22 13.20
C GLY A 123 -21.59 -3.37 14.48
N GLU A 124 -21.12 -2.91 15.66
CA GLU A 124 -21.86 -2.98 16.96
C GLU A 124 -22.47 -4.36 17.18
N ASN A 125 -21.69 -5.43 17.10
CA ASN A 125 -22.14 -6.82 17.19
C ASN A 125 -23.21 -7.22 16.15
N GLY A 126 -23.17 -6.63 14.95
CA GLY A 126 -24.09 -6.91 13.85
C GLY A 126 -25.30 -5.99 13.76
N ILE A 127 -25.49 -5.07 14.72
CA ILE A 127 -26.61 -4.11 14.70
C ILE A 127 -26.47 -3.11 13.54
N LEU A 128 -25.23 -2.72 13.21
CA LEU A 128 -24.91 -1.73 12.17
C LEU A 128 -24.31 -2.37 10.90
N GLY A 129 -24.52 -3.66 10.69
CA GLY A 129 -24.01 -4.45 9.58
C GLY A 129 -23.20 -5.65 10.07
N ASP A 130 -23.15 -6.70 9.27
CA ASP A 130 -22.52 -7.98 9.63
C ASP A 130 -21.16 -8.22 8.97
N GLU A 131 -20.72 -7.33 8.08
CA GLU A 131 -19.49 -7.48 7.30
C GLU A 131 -18.26 -7.57 8.20
N ASP A 132 -18.28 -6.84 9.31
CA ASP A 132 -17.19 -6.84 10.29
C ASP A 132 -16.98 -8.22 10.93
N GLN A 133 -18.09 -8.92 11.25
CA GLN A 133 -18.06 -10.26 11.83
C GLN A 133 -17.87 -11.34 10.76
N ARG A 134 -18.47 -11.18 9.59
CA ARG A 134 -18.50 -12.20 8.54
C ARG A 134 -17.27 -12.19 7.64
N VAL A 135 -16.61 -11.05 7.49
CA VAL A 135 -15.46 -10.86 6.56
C VAL A 135 -14.20 -10.46 7.29
N ILE A 136 -14.26 -9.40 8.13
CA ILE A 136 -13.04 -8.80 8.69
C ILE A 136 -12.49 -9.63 9.84
N ALA A 137 -13.31 -10.02 10.80
CA ALA A 137 -12.86 -10.82 11.94
C ALA A 137 -12.24 -12.16 11.50
N PRO A 138 -12.83 -12.95 10.60
CA PRO A 138 -12.21 -14.19 10.11
C PRO A 138 -10.87 -13.95 9.40
N ALA A 139 -10.71 -12.85 8.67
CA ALA A 139 -9.43 -12.51 8.04
C ALA A 139 -8.34 -12.22 9.06
N ILE A 140 -8.69 -11.55 10.16
CA ILE A 140 -7.79 -11.30 11.28
C ILE A 140 -7.41 -12.62 11.97
N ASP A 141 -8.37 -13.51 12.20
CA ASP A 141 -8.13 -14.80 12.83
C ASP A 141 -7.13 -15.65 12.02
N VAL A 142 -7.25 -15.67 10.69
CA VAL A 142 -6.29 -16.33 9.80
C VAL A 142 -4.90 -15.72 9.95
N ALA A 143 -4.78 -14.39 9.94
CA ALA A 143 -3.49 -13.73 10.11
C ALA A 143 -2.84 -14.01 11.48
N VAL A 144 -3.65 -14.05 12.54
CA VAL A 144 -3.18 -14.40 13.90
C VAL A 144 -2.70 -15.84 13.99
N GLN A 145 -3.40 -16.79 13.34
CA GLN A 145 -2.96 -18.19 13.26
C GLN A 145 -1.61 -18.34 12.53
N GLN A 146 -1.29 -17.44 11.62
CA GLN A 146 0.01 -17.38 10.93
C GLN A 146 1.09 -16.60 11.73
N GLY A 147 0.80 -16.20 12.97
CA GLY A 147 1.75 -15.52 13.85
C GLY A 147 1.84 -13.99 13.64
N ILE A 148 0.93 -13.40 12.88
CA ILE A 148 0.87 -11.94 12.70
C ILE A 148 0.12 -11.32 13.88
N ALA A 149 0.71 -10.31 14.53
CA ALA A 149 0.08 -9.59 15.63
C ALA A 149 -0.96 -8.58 15.10
N ALA A 150 -2.07 -9.10 14.58
CA ALA A 150 -3.20 -8.33 14.08
C ALA A 150 -4.33 -8.28 15.12
N THR A 151 -5.00 -7.15 15.25
CA THR A 151 -6.15 -6.94 16.15
C THR A 151 -7.26 -6.17 15.44
N GLY A 152 -8.50 -6.42 15.83
CA GLY A 152 -9.69 -5.76 15.29
C GLY A 152 -10.87 -6.73 15.16
N PRO A 153 -11.91 -6.38 14.38
CA PRO A 153 -12.11 -5.06 13.76
C PRO A 153 -12.26 -3.95 14.79
N HIS A 154 -11.60 -2.82 14.57
CA HIS A 154 -11.67 -1.64 15.43
C HIS A 154 -12.55 -0.55 14.81
N ALA A 155 -13.23 0.22 15.67
CA ALA A 155 -13.98 1.39 15.22
C ALA A 155 -13.04 2.40 14.52
N ALA A 156 -13.33 2.72 13.26
CA ALA A 156 -12.43 3.50 12.41
C ALA A 156 -12.31 4.97 12.82
N ASP A 157 -13.30 5.51 13.50
CA ASP A 157 -13.30 6.88 14.01
C ASP A 157 -12.28 7.12 15.15
N THR A 158 -11.85 6.06 15.84
CA THR A 158 -10.97 6.18 17.02
C THR A 158 -9.60 5.52 16.83
N ILE A 159 -9.48 4.48 16.00
CA ILE A 159 -8.25 3.67 15.90
C ILE A 159 -7.03 4.48 15.46
N PHE A 160 -7.21 5.48 14.60
CA PHE A 160 -6.13 6.31 14.10
C PHE A 160 -5.48 7.18 15.16
N ILE A 161 -6.20 7.51 16.25
CA ILE A 161 -5.63 8.20 17.42
C ILE A 161 -4.55 7.31 18.06
N GLY A 162 -4.88 6.03 18.27
CA GLY A 162 -3.95 5.05 18.80
C GLY A 162 -2.76 4.80 17.88
N ALA A 163 -2.99 4.71 16.59
CA ALA A 163 -1.94 4.52 15.59
C ALA A 163 -1.00 5.72 15.52
N ALA A 164 -1.54 6.94 15.49
CA ALA A 164 -0.75 8.17 15.46
C ALA A 164 0.08 8.40 16.74
N SER A 165 -0.33 7.81 17.86
CA SER A 165 0.42 7.83 19.13
C SER A 165 1.41 6.67 19.30
N GLY A 166 1.57 5.81 18.28
CA GLY A 166 2.51 4.69 18.28
C GLY A 166 2.02 3.43 19.02
N ARG A 167 0.71 3.32 19.31
CA ARG A 167 0.13 2.08 19.85
C ARG A 167 0.17 0.95 18.82
N TYR A 168 -0.01 1.29 17.55
CA TYR A 168 0.05 0.38 16.40
C TYR A 168 1.10 0.87 15.40
N ASP A 169 1.70 -0.07 14.70
CA ASP A 169 2.74 0.20 13.73
C ASP A 169 2.17 0.37 12.32
N LEU A 170 0.94 -0.17 12.09
CA LEU A 170 0.24 -0.08 10.83
C LEU A 170 -1.27 -0.24 11.04
N VAL A 171 -2.06 0.44 10.21
CA VAL A 171 -3.52 0.29 10.14
C VAL A 171 -3.91 -0.28 8.78
N VAL A 172 -4.78 -1.29 8.77
CA VAL A 172 -5.45 -1.77 7.54
C VAL A 172 -6.82 -1.11 7.47
N ALA A 173 -7.02 -0.29 6.46
CA ALA A 173 -8.27 0.41 6.19
C ALA A 173 -9.07 -0.32 5.11
N MET A 174 -10.38 -0.38 5.24
CA MET A 174 -11.25 -1.14 4.34
C MET A 174 -11.45 -0.43 3.01
N TYR A 175 -11.42 0.90 2.97
CA TYR A 175 -11.62 1.69 1.77
C TYR A 175 -10.76 2.96 1.76
N HIS A 176 -10.66 3.56 0.59
CA HIS A 176 -9.75 4.66 0.28
C HIS A 176 -9.82 5.80 1.30
N ASP A 177 -10.97 6.44 1.47
CA ASP A 177 -11.08 7.64 2.29
C ASP A 177 -10.95 7.35 3.79
N GLN A 178 -11.34 6.15 4.23
CA GLN A 178 -11.11 5.70 5.61
C GLN A 178 -9.62 5.78 5.98
N GLY A 179 -8.74 5.39 5.07
CA GLY A 179 -7.30 5.42 5.30
C GLY A 179 -6.66 6.76 4.93
N LEU A 180 -7.07 7.37 3.83
CA LEU A 180 -6.39 8.55 3.27
C LEU A 180 -6.70 9.85 4.00
N ILE A 181 -7.90 10.01 4.56
CA ILE A 181 -8.24 11.19 5.35
C ILE A 181 -7.25 11.36 6.52
N PRO A 182 -7.07 10.36 7.41
CA PRO A 182 -6.11 10.50 8.52
C PRO A 182 -4.65 10.62 8.04
N VAL A 183 -4.25 9.93 6.98
CA VAL A 183 -2.90 10.06 6.40
C VAL A 183 -2.65 11.50 5.97
N LYS A 184 -3.58 12.10 5.25
CA LYS A 184 -3.44 13.46 4.73
C LYS A 184 -3.52 14.54 5.81
N LEU A 185 -4.30 14.30 6.85
CA LEU A 185 -4.36 15.21 8.00
C LEU A 185 -3.06 15.21 8.83
N LEU A 186 -2.39 14.06 8.93
CA LEU A 186 -1.20 13.90 9.78
C LEU A 186 0.13 14.08 9.05
N GLY A 187 0.16 14.00 7.73
CA GLY A 187 1.43 13.97 7.00
C GLY A 187 1.32 14.34 5.52
N TRP A 188 0.55 15.36 5.18
CA TRP A 188 0.25 15.79 3.79
C TRP A 188 1.47 15.84 2.86
N ASP A 189 2.57 16.42 3.32
CA ASP A 189 3.79 16.68 2.55
C ASP A 189 4.83 15.56 2.60
N LYS A 190 4.64 14.56 3.49
CA LYS A 190 5.59 13.48 3.75
C LYS A 190 5.01 12.08 3.54
N ALA A 191 3.73 11.99 3.19
CA ALA A 191 3.11 10.70 2.91
C ALA A 191 3.62 10.17 1.56
N VAL A 192 4.13 8.93 1.60
CA VAL A 192 4.63 8.21 0.43
C VAL A 192 3.69 7.07 0.09
N ASN A 193 3.28 6.99 -1.16
CA ASN A 193 2.54 5.85 -1.68
C ASN A 193 3.52 4.73 -2.04
N VAL A 194 3.27 3.53 -1.52
CA VAL A 194 4.02 2.31 -1.80
C VAL A 194 3.09 1.29 -2.43
N THR A 195 3.48 0.70 -3.56
CA THR A 195 2.74 -0.43 -4.14
C THR A 195 3.32 -1.72 -3.58
N LEU A 196 2.55 -2.40 -2.75
CA LEU A 196 2.91 -3.68 -2.15
C LEU A 196 2.56 -4.85 -3.07
N GLY A 197 3.21 -6.01 -2.86
CA GLY A 197 2.97 -7.24 -3.62
C GLY A 197 3.69 -7.31 -4.97
N LEU A 198 4.50 -6.31 -5.31
CA LEU A 198 5.39 -6.34 -6.46
C LEU A 198 6.73 -7.03 -6.08
N PRO A 199 7.39 -7.72 -7.03
CA PRO A 199 8.74 -8.26 -6.82
C PRO A 199 9.84 -7.17 -6.82
N ILE A 200 9.47 -5.92 -7.04
CA ILE A 200 10.35 -4.74 -7.05
C ILE A 200 9.85 -3.71 -6.05
N VAL A 201 10.75 -2.88 -5.55
CA VAL A 201 10.37 -1.72 -4.72
C VAL A 201 9.79 -0.63 -5.61
N ARG A 202 8.57 -0.19 -5.31
CA ARG A 202 7.99 0.97 -5.99
C ARG A 202 7.37 1.95 -5.00
N THR A 203 7.84 3.19 -5.06
CA THR A 203 7.30 4.32 -4.29
C THR A 203 6.87 5.46 -5.20
N SER A 204 6.05 6.35 -4.69
CA SER A 204 5.70 7.60 -5.37
C SER A 204 5.22 8.66 -4.36
N PRO A 205 5.34 9.95 -4.69
CA PRO A 205 4.63 11.00 -3.97
C PRO A 205 3.10 10.80 -4.08
N ASP A 206 2.37 11.36 -3.13
CA ASP A 206 0.89 11.30 -3.06
C ASP A 206 0.24 12.60 -3.53
N HIS A 207 0.73 13.17 -4.63
CA HIS A 207 0.14 14.35 -5.29
C HIS A 207 -0.06 14.13 -6.79
N GLY A 208 -0.87 14.96 -7.42
CA GLY A 208 -1.12 14.93 -8.86
C GLY A 208 -0.06 15.69 -9.67
N THR A 209 -0.31 15.83 -10.97
CA THR A 209 0.57 16.49 -11.94
C THR A 209 0.73 17.98 -11.74
N ALA A 210 -0.17 18.64 -11.02
CA ALA A 210 -0.12 20.07 -10.68
C ALA A 210 0.23 20.97 -11.89
N PHE A 211 -0.46 20.77 -13.02
CA PHE A 211 -0.23 21.52 -14.26
C PHE A 211 -0.39 23.03 -14.11
N ASP A 212 -1.22 23.48 -13.16
CA ASP A 212 -1.47 24.88 -12.83
C ASP A 212 -0.22 25.62 -12.35
N ILE A 213 0.75 24.91 -11.77
CA ILE A 213 2.03 25.48 -11.31
C ILE A 213 3.23 25.01 -12.15
N ALA A 214 3.01 24.23 -13.20
CA ALA A 214 4.09 23.76 -14.07
C ALA A 214 4.86 24.95 -14.70
N GLY A 215 6.18 24.88 -14.70
CA GLY A 215 7.06 25.94 -15.21
C GLY A 215 7.14 27.20 -14.34
N ARG A 216 6.44 27.24 -13.19
CA ARG A 216 6.42 28.44 -12.30
C ARG A 216 7.41 28.37 -11.14
N ASN A 217 8.18 27.28 -11.04
CA ASN A 217 9.14 27.02 -9.94
C ASN A 217 8.51 27.11 -8.53
N LYS A 218 7.27 26.61 -8.39
CA LYS A 218 6.47 26.64 -7.14
C LYS A 218 6.21 25.27 -6.54
N ALA A 219 6.56 24.19 -7.25
CA ALA A 219 6.35 22.83 -6.76
C ALA A 219 7.26 22.54 -5.56
N GLY A 220 6.68 22.01 -4.46
CA GLY A 220 7.43 21.52 -3.31
C GLY A 220 8.11 20.19 -3.65
N PRO A 221 9.41 20.01 -3.37
CA PRO A 221 10.13 18.77 -3.64
C PRO A 221 10.01 17.71 -2.51
N GLU A 222 9.42 18.06 -1.37
CA GLU A 222 9.47 17.30 -0.14
C GLU A 222 8.84 15.90 -0.30
N SER A 223 7.69 15.81 -0.95
CA SER A 223 7.00 14.53 -1.16
C SER A 223 7.80 13.59 -2.08
N MET A 224 8.44 14.12 -3.13
CA MET A 224 9.31 13.32 -3.99
C MET A 224 10.58 12.89 -3.25
N ARG A 225 11.17 13.77 -2.42
CA ARG A 225 12.31 13.43 -1.58
C ARG A 225 11.96 12.29 -0.62
N SER A 226 10.83 12.40 0.09
CA SER A 226 10.35 11.34 0.98
C SER A 226 10.14 10.02 0.24
N ALA A 227 9.62 10.06 -1.00
CA ALA A 227 9.46 8.86 -1.82
C ALA A 227 10.80 8.20 -2.18
N ILE A 228 11.83 9.00 -2.51
CA ILE A 228 13.17 8.50 -2.81
C ILE A 228 13.82 7.92 -1.54
N GLU A 229 13.75 8.63 -0.41
CA GLU A 229 14.33 8.19 0.86
C GLU A 229 13.71 6.86 1.32
N LEU A 230 12.38 6.71 1.23
CA LEU A 230 11.71 5.46 1.55
C LEU A 230 12.07 4.34 0.58
N ALA A 231 12.22 4.63 -0.73
CA ALA A 231 12.66 3.65 -1.71
C ALA A 231 14.06 3.10 -1.38
N LEU A 232 14.98 3.99 -1.03
CA LEU A 232 16.34 3.63 -0.60
C LEU A 232 16.31 2.78 0.68
N GLU A 233 15.49 3.15 1.67
CA GLU A 233 15.34 2.37 2.90
C GLU A 233 14.83 0.96 2.61
N LEU A 234 13.77 0.83 1.80
CA LEU A 234 13.19 -0.46 1.45
C LEU A 234 14.15 -1.32 0.61
N ALA A 235 14.86 -0.75 -0.35
CA ALA A 235 15.82 -1.45 -1.20
C ALA A 235 17.03 -1.94 -0.43
N SER A 236 17.57 -1.13 0.51
CA SER A 236 18.73 -1.51 1.32
C SER A 236 18.47 -2.70 2.25
N ARG A 237 17.20 -2.92 2.65
CA ARG A 237 16.79 -3.98 3.57
C ARG A 237 16.28 -5.25 2.88
N ASP A 238 16.03 -5.23 1.57
CA ASP A 238 15.64 -6.43 0.80
C ASP A 238 16.74 -7.51 0.74
N LYS A 239 17.95 -7.17 1.14
CA LYS A 239 19.06 -8.13 1.30
C LYS A 239 18.96 -9.02 2.54
N ILE A 240 17.92 -8.85 3.37
CA ILE A 240 17.60 -9.78 4.44
C ILE A 240 16.74 -10.89 3.83
N PRO A 241 17.19 -12.17 3.80
CA PRO A 241 16.40 -13.26 3.25
C PRO A 241 15.04 -13.32 3.95
N ILE A 242 13.94 -13.27 3.18
CA ILE A 242 12.64 -13.65 3.70
C ILE A 242 12.77 -15.15 3.95
N VAL A 243 12.88 -15.57 5.21
CA VAL A 243 12.77 -16.96 5.60
C VAL A 243 11.33 -17.38 5.27
N ARG A 244 11.14 -17.99 4.10
CA ARG A 244 9.94 -18.75 3.83
C ARG A 244 10.05 -19.98 4.70
N ASP A 245 9.15 -20.13 5.67
CA ASP A 245 8.95 -21.42 6.36
C ASP A 245 8.38 -22.41 5.33
N ASP A 246 9.25 -23.05 4.58
CA ASP A 246 8.95 -24.17 3.68
C ASP A 246 8.71 -25.48 4.50
N ALA A 247 8.14 -25.37 5.69
CA ALA A 247 7.86 -26.50 6.60
C ALA A 247 6.40 -26.98 6.51
N ALA A 248 5.82 -27.10 5.31
CA ALA A 248 4.50 -27.69 5.13
C ALA A 248 4.35 -28.58 3.89
N GLU A 249 5.45 -29.15 3.37
CA GLU A 249 5.35 -30.22 2.36
C GLU A 249 6.25 -31.40 2.73
N SER A 250 5.88 -32.13 3.76
CA SER A 250 6.28 -33.54 3.95
C SER A 250 5.52 -34.17 5.13
N SER A 251 4.31 -34.62 4.87
CA SER A 251 3.68 -35.72 5.57
C SER A 251 2.48 -36.23 4.77
#